data_f5c637ad24158bc9b82b886054e9fe10
#
_entry.id   f5c637ad24158bc9b82b886054e9fe10
#
_cell.length_a   1.000
_cell.length_b   1.000
_cell.length_c   1.000
_cell.angle_alpha   90.00
_cell.angle_beta   90.00
_cell.angle_gamma   90.00
#
_symmetry.space_group_name_H-M   'P 1'
#
loop_
_entity.id
_entity.type
_entity.pdbx_description
1 polymer ?
#
loop_
_entity_poly.entity_id
_entity_poly.type
_entity_poly.pdbx_seq_one_letter_code
_entity_poly.pdbx_strand_id
1 'polypeptide(L)'
;MSSIANIIKKNDILCFYALNRKIHCRALNTVMKSLTQIGSTFAAVLISIAITLYNTHMGFLLVVNLLSSQFVIHVLKRIIDRPRPYKTLEWAIAINPPKCRYSLPSGHSGSALSIALMLSTFFPIIKTVFLTAALLVGISRIYLGVHYPTDVTLGFAISFSVFKALEYAAFL
;
A
#
# COMPACT_ATOMS: atom_id res chain seq x y z
N MET A 1 -8.38 27.27 -5.29
CA MET A 1 -7.90 25.87 -5.41
C MET A 1 -6.38 25.72 -5.30
N SER A 2 -5.57 26.71 -5.65
CA SER A 2 -4.09 26.65 -5.56
C SER A 2 -3.52 26.49 -4.14
N SER A 3 -4.16 27.04 -3.11
CA SER A 3 -3.66 27.02 -1.73
C SER A 3 -3.69 25.60 -1.10
N ILE A 4 -4.79 24.85 -1.23
CA ILE A 4 -4.93 23.50 -0.62
C ILE A 4 -3.97 22.50 -1.28
N ALA A 5 -3.87 22.49 -2.60
CA ALA A 5 -2.95 21.61 -3.31
C ALA A 5 -1.49 21.88 -2.91
N ASN A 6 -1.11 23.13 -2.73
CA ASN A 6 0.23 23.51 -2.26
C ASN A 6 0.50 23.07 -0.81
N ILE A 7 -0.51 23.16 0.07
CA ILE A 7 -0.41 22.68 1.45
C ILE A 7 -0.21 21.16 1.47
N ILE A 8 -1.00 20.42 0.70
CA ILE A 8 -0.86 18.94 0.59
C ILE A 8 0.53 18.57 0.09
N LYS A 9 0.99 19.20 -0.99
CA LYS A 9 2.32 18.96 -1.56
C LYS A 9 3.44 19.27 -0.57
N LYS A 10 3.34 20.37 0.18
CA LYS A 10 4.31 20.75 1.22
C LYS A 10 4.35 19.69 2.33
N ASN A 11 3.19 19.27 2.83
CA ASN A 11 3.11 18.24 3.88
C ASN A 11 3.62 16.88 3.40
N ASP A 12 3.32 16.50 2.16
CA ASP A 12 3.87 15.29 1.52
C ASP A 12 5.40 15.31 1.55
N ILE A 13 6.02 16.42 1.13
CA ILE A 13 7.47 16.54 1.09
C ILE A 13 8.07 16.52 2.51
N LEU A 14 7.45 17.20 3.47
CA LEU A 14 7.93 17.23 4.86
C LEU A 14 7.89 15.85 5.52
N CYS A 15 6.76 15.14 5.42
CA CYS A 15 6.64 13.78 5.95
C CYS A 15 7.57 12.80 5.22
N PHE A 16 7.69 12.93 3.89
CA PHE A 16 8.61 12.13 3.10
C PHE A 16 10.06 12.36 3.55
N TYR A 17 10.49 13.61 3.74
CA TYR A 17 11.82 13.95 4.23
C TYR A 17 12.10 13.34 5.61
N ALA A 18 11.14 13.43 6.52
CA ALA A 18 11.29 12.86 7.86
C ALA A 18 11.53 11.35 7.82
N LEU A 19 10.75 10.61 7.02
CA LEU A 19 10.85 9.14 6.95
C LEU A 19 11.98 8.65 6.04
N ASN A 20 12.24 9.33 4.91
CA ASN A 20 13.22 8.86 3.94
C ASN A 20 14.65 9.36 4.24
N ARG A 21 14.79 10.56 4.83
CA ARG A 21 16.11 11.18 5.03
C ARG A 21 16.56 11.22 6.48
N LYS A 22 15.68 11.70 7.41
CA LYS A 22 16.10 11.90 8.81
C LYS A 22 16.35 10.61 9.57
N ILE A 23 15.48 9.59 9.40
CA ILE A 23 15.61 8.31 10.12
C ILE A 23 16.34 7.24 9.32
N HIS A 24 16.87 7.60 8.14
CA HIS A 24 17.53 6.65 7.25
C HIS A 24 18.80 6.06 7.92
N CYS A 25 18.83 4.73 8.06
CA CYS A 25 20.01 4.01 8.54
C CYS A 25 20.08 2.59 7.96
N ARG A 26 21.28 2.02 7.96
CA ARG A 26 21.55 0.70 7.35
C ARG A 26 20.71 -0.44 7.96
N ALA A 27 20.49 -0.43 9.26
CA ALA A 27 19.68 -1.44 9.96
C ALA A 27 18.20 -1.38 9.52
N LEU A 28 17.62 -0.16 9.48
CA LEU A 28 16.25 0.04 9.02
C LEU A 28 16.06 -0.31 7.55
N ASN A 29 17.07 -0.18 6.70
CA ASN A 29 16.96 -0.55 5.29
C ASN A 29 16.56 -2.02 5.13
N THR A 30 17.16 -2.92 5.90
CA THR A 30 16.85 -4.35 5.88
C THR A 30 15.44 -4.62 6.35
N VAL A 31 15.05 -4.02 7.50
CA VAL A 31 13.71 -4.16 8.05
C VAL A 31 12.64 -3.67 7.07
N MET A 32 12.82 -2.47 6.50
CA MET A 32 11.83 -1.89 5.58
C MET A 32 11.73 -2.64 4.24
N LYS A 33 12.85 -3.21 3.76
CA LYS A 33 12.84 -4.13 2.61
C LYS A 33 12.05 -5.40 2.89
N SER A 34 12.16 -5.97 4.07
CA SER A 34 11.41 -7.17 4.45
C SER A 34 9.92 -6.85 4.64
N LEU A 35 9.59 -5.77 5.35
CA LEU A 35 8.21 -5.34 5.56
C LEU A 35 7.46 -5.08 4.25
N THR A 36 8.12 -4.42 3.29
CA THR A 36 7.45 -4.11 2.00
C THR A 36 7.07 -5.35 1.22
N GLN A 37 7.74 -6.50 1.43
CA GLN A 37 7.41 -7.76 0.74
C GLN A 37 6.02 -8.27 1.07
N ILE A 38 5.49 -7.99 2.27
CA ILE A 38 4.12 -8.37 2.68
C ILE A 38 3.07 -7.79 1.73
N GLY A 39 3.30 -6.58 1.20
CA GLY A 39 2.42 -5.94 0.21
C GLY A 39 2.77 -6.24 -1.26
N SER A 40 3.74 -7.11 -1.53
CA SER A 40 4.14 -7.47 -2.89
C SER A 40 3.11 -8.38 -3.58
N THR A 41 3.11 -8.39 -4.91
CA THR A 41 2.28 -9.31 -5.70
C THR A 41 2.58 -10.77 -5.37
N PHE A 42 3.87 -11.09 -5.14
CA PHE A 42 4.28 -12.43 -4.78
C PHE A 42 3.65 -12.88 -3.44
N ALA A 43 3.75 -12.05 -2.40
CA ALA A 43 3.12 -12.34 -1.11
C ALA A 43 1.60 -12.43 -1.22
N ALA A 44 0.97 -11.53 -1.98
CA ALA A 44 -0.48 -11.56 -2.20
C ALA A 44 -0.94 -12.88 -2.84
N VAL A 45 -0.21 -13.38 -3.84
CA VAL A 45 -0.50 -14.68 -4.48
C VAL A 45 -0.32 -15.83 -3.49
N LEU A 46 0.80 -15.87 -2.76
CA LEU A 46 1.05 -16.94 -1.78
C LEU A 46 -0.01 -16.97 -0.67
N ILE A 47 -0.36 -15.81 -0.12
CA ILE A 47 -1.40 -15.71 0.91
C ILE A 47 -2.75 -16.14 0.35
N SER A 48 -3.10 -15.72 -0.88
CA SER A 48 -4.35 -16.13 -1.53
C SER A 48 -4.43 -17.64 -1.72
N ILE A 49 -3.33 -18.28 -2.17
CA ILE A 49 -3.25 -19.75 -2.30
C ILE A 49 -3.44 -20.41 -0.93
N ALA A 50 -2.69 -19.98 0.08
CA ALA A 50 -2.75 -20.55 1.43
C ALA A 50 -4.17 -20.45 2.03
N ILE A 51 -4.83 -19.30 1.91
CA ILE A 51 -6.19 -19.09 2.40
C ILE A 51 -7.19 -19.91 1.58
N THR A 52 -7.02 -20.05 0.27
CA THR A 52 -7.88 -20.89 -0.58
C THR A 52 -7.78 -22.38 -0.22
N LEU A 53 -6.58 -22.86 0.08
CA LEU A 53 -6.35 -24.22 0.54
C LEU A 53 -6.93 -24.47 1.94
N TYR A 54 -6.93 -23.47 2.82
CA TYR A 54 -7.55 -23.54 4.13
C TYR A 54 -9.08 -23.51 4.05
N ASN A 55 -9.62 -22.59 3.26
CA ASN A 55 -11.06 -22.43 3.02
C ASN A 55 -11.30 -21.74 1.68
N THR A 56 -11.91 -22.46 0.74
CA THR A 56 -12.12 -21.99 -0.64
C THR A 56 -12.95 -20.71 -0.71
N HIS A 57 -14.00 -20.59 0.14
CA HIS A 57 -14.83 -19.39 0.17
C HIS A 57 -14.06 -18.16 0.65
N MET A 58 -13.29 -18.29 1.74
CA MET A 58 -12.42 -17.20 2.23
C MET A 58 -11.37 -16.80 1.18
N GLY A 59 -10.77 -17.78 0.52
CA GLY A 59 -9.81 -17.53 -0.56
C GLY A 59 -10.42 -16.80 -1.74
N PHE A 60 -11.62 -17.21 -2.17
CA PHE A 60 -12.36 -16.53 -3.24
C PHE A 60 -12.61 -15.06 -2.89
N LEU A 61 -13.14 -14.76 -1.70
CA LEU A 61 -13.40 -13.39 -1.25
C LEU A 61 -12.12 -12.54 -1.19
N LEU A 62 -11.02 -13.12 -0.69
CA LEU A 62 -9.72 -12.45 -0.65
C LEU A 62 -9.24 -12.08 -2.06
N VAL A 63 -9.33 -13.01 -3.00
CA VAL A 63 -8.92 -12.79 -4.40
C VAL A 63 -9.79 -11.72 -5.06
N VAL A 64 -11.11 -11.78 -4.90
CA VAL A 64 -12.03 -10.75 -5.43
C VAL A 64 -11.69 -9.37 -4.90
N ASN A 65 -11.51 -9.24 -3.57
CA ASN A 65 -11.14 -7.96 -2.94
C ASN A 65 -9.78 -7.42 -3.45
N LEU A 66 -8.77 -8.29 -3.53
CA LEU A 66 -7.45 -7.93 -4.06
C LEU A 66 -7.51 -7.47 -5.51
N LEU A 67 -8.13 -8.26 -6.38
CA LEU A 67 -8.20 -7.95 -7.82
C LEU A 67 -8.97 -6.66 -8.06
N SER A 68 -10.13 -6.47 -7.40
CA SER A 68 -10.94 -5.26 -7.52
C SER A 68 -10.16 -4.01 -7.06
N SER A 69 -9.49 -4.09 -5.90
CA SER A 69 -8.67 -3.00 -5.38
C SER A 69 -7.50 -2.68 -6.31
N GLN A 70 -6.78 -3.69 -6.80
CA GLN A 70 -5.65 -3.50 -7.70
C GLN A 70 -6.09 -2.98 -9.07
N PHE A 71 -7.23 -3.40 -9.57
CA PHE A 71 -7.81 -2.87 -10.81
C PHE A 71 -8.01 -1.35 -10.71
N VAL A 72 -8.72 -0.88 -9.67
CA VAL A 72 -8.93 0.57 -9.45
C VAL A 72 -7.60 1.31 -9.32
N ILE A 73 -6.66 0.78 -8.53
CA ILE A 73 -5.32 1.37 -8.36
C ILE A 73 -4.58 1.48 -9.71
N HIS A 74 -4.62 0.44 -10.54
CA HIS A 74 -3.93 0.44 -11.83
C HIS A 74 -4.56 1.42 -12.84
N VAL A 75 -5.87 1.53 -12.87
CA VAL A 75 -6.57 2.53 -13.69
C VAL A 75 -6.17 3.95 -13.26
N LEU A 76 -6.27 4.26 -11.98
CA LEU A 76 -5.92 5.57 -11.45
C LEU A 76 -4.45 5.94 -11.66
N LYS A 77 -3.53 4.97 -11.56
CA LYS A 77 -2.11 5.18 -11.87
C LYS A 77 -1.87 5.73 -13.27
N ARG A 78 -2.60 5.21 -14.25
CA ARG A 78 -2.46 5.64 -15.67
C ARG A 78 -3.09 7.00 -15.92
N ILE A 79 -4.18 7.32 -15.21
CA ILE A 79 -4.89 8.60 -15.36
C ILE A 79 -4.12 9.74 -14.71
N ILE A 80 -3.61 9.53 -13.48
CA ILE A 80 -3.00 10.60 -12.67
C ILE A 80 -1.55 10.86 -13.08
N ASP A 81 -0.82 9.84 -13.54
CA ASP A 81 0.59 9.88 -14.01
C ASP A 81 1.53 10.69 -13.09
N ARG A 82 1.40 10.55 -11.77
CA ARG A 82 2.26 11.26 -10.81
C ARG A 82 3.67 10.69 -10.82
N PRO A 83 4.72 11.52 -10.97
CA PRO A 83 6.11 11.06 -10.88
C PRO A 83 6.46 10.65 -9.44
N ARG A 84 7.43 9.74 -9.30
CA ARG A 84 7.88 9.25 -8.00
C ARG A 84 8.80 10.23 -7.28
N PRO A 85 8.88 10.19 -5.92
CA PRO A 85 9.72 11.08 -5.13
C PRO A 85 11.17 11.11 -5.61
N TYR A 86 11.80 9.96 -5.82
CA TYR A 86 13.20 9.87 -6.25
C TYR A 86 13.48 10.42 -7.66
N LYS A 87 12.45 10.70 -8.45
CA LYS A 87 12.57 11.35 -9.77
C LYS A 87 12.43 12.86 -9.72
N THR A 88 11.88 13.39 -8.64
CA THR A 88 11.54 14.82 -8.48
C THR A 88 12.31 15.51 -7.38
N LEU A 89 12.89 14.75 -6.44
CA LEU A 89 13.63 15.25 -5.30
C LEU A 89 15.05 14.68 -5.34
N GLU A 90 16.02 15.49 -5.71
CA GLU A 90 17.43 15.08 -5.86
C GLU A 90 18.03 14.46 -4.58
N TRP A 91 17.56 14.91 -3.41
CA TRP A 91 18.00 14.39 -2.12
C TRP A 91 17.31 13.10 -1.67
N ALA A 92 16.32 12.61 -2.40
CA ALA A 92 15.58 11.41 -2.02
C ALA A 92 16.44 10.15 -2.20
N ILE A 93 16.42 9.29 -1.18
CA ILE A 93 17.12 8.00 -1.19
C ILE A 93 16.17 6.94 -1.70
N ALA A 94 16.47 6.38 -2.88
CA ALA A 94 15.67 5.30 -3.46
C ALA A 94 16.34 3.93 -3.23
N ILE A 95 15.61 3.01 -2.61
CA ILE A 95 16.08 1.65 -2.38
C ILE A 95 15.22 0.69 -3.20
N ASN A 96 15.84 -0.06 -4.12
CA ASN A 96 15.18 -0.99 -5.03
C ASN A 96 13.96 -0.35 -5.75
N PRO A 97 14.17 0.74 -6.52
CA PRO A 97 13.08 1.43 -7.19
C PRO A 97 12.39 0.53 -8.21
N PRO A 98 11.05 0.51 -8.26
CA PRO A 98 10.30 -0.29 -9.21
C PRO A 98 10.42 0.27 -10.63
N LYS A 99 10.29 -0.61 -11.64
CA LYS A 99 10.31 -0.22 -13.06
C LYS A 99 9.14 0.71 -13.46
N CYS A 100 8.00 0.58 -12.81
CA CYS A 100 6.82 1.40 -13.08
C CYS A 100 7.08 2.86 -12.67
N ARG A 101 6.85 3.79 -13.59
CA ARG A 101 7.12 5.22 -13.39
C ARG A 101 6.11 5.93 -12.48
N TYR A 102 4.91 5.40 -12.37
CA TYR A 102 3.80 6.04 -11.66
C TYR A 102 3.90 5.85 -10.14
N SER A 103 3.63 6.95 -9.41
CA SER A 103 3.67 6.96 -7.95
C SER A 103 2.29 6.73 -7.31
N LEU A 104 1.29 7.46 -7.73
CA LEU A 104 -0.04 7.54 -7.12
C LEU A 104 -1.04 6.65 -7.85
N PRO A 105 -1.83 5.82 -7.18
CA PRO A 105 -1.76 5.39 -5.77
C PRO A 105 -0.73 4.28 -5.53
N SER A 106 -0.40 3.98 -4.23
CA SER A 106 0.53 2.92 -3.87
C SER A 106 -0.11 1.53 -3.96
N GLY A 107 0.33 0.69 -4.91
CA GLY A 107 -0.17 -0.68 -5.07
C GLY A 107 0.18 -1.61 -3.90
N HIS A 108 1.43 -1.55 -3.37
CA HIS A 108 1.82 -2.35 -2.20
C HIS A 108 0.99 -2.03 -0.97
N SER A 109 0.72 -0.73 -0.72
CA SER A 109 -0.13 -0.31 0.39
C SER A 109 -1.56 -0.81 0.20
N GLY A 110 -2.10 -0.69 -1.00
CA GLY A 110 -3.42 -1.21 -1.33
C GLY A 110 -3.52 -2.73 -1.12
N SER A 111 -2.57 -3.52 -1.66
CA SER A 111 -2.54 -4.98 -1.44
C SER A 111 -2.48 -5.33 0.04
N ALA A 112 -1.57 -4.68 0.78
CA ALA A 112 -1.39 -4.96 2.20
C ALA A 112 -2.67 -4.69 3.02
N LEU A 113 -3.37 -3.58 2.76
CA LEU A 113 -4.61 -3.29 3.45
C LEU A 113 -5.76 -4.20 3.00
N SER A 114 -5.87 -4.52 1.71
CA SER A 114 -6.86 -5.49 1.21
C SER A 114 -6.73 -6.84 1.91
N ILE A 115 -5.50 -7.36 2.02
CA ILE A 115 -5.20 -8.61 2.74
C ILE A 115 -5.57 -8.46 4.23
N ALA A 116 -5.11 -7.37 4.86
CA ALA A 116 -5.33 -7.14 6.28
C ALA A 116 -6.82 -7.06 6.65
N LEU A 117 -7.64 -6.37 5.86
CA LEU A 117 -9.08 -6.25 6.10
C LEU A 117 -9.77 -7.62 5.97
N MET A 118 -9.48 -8.36 4.90
CA MET A 118 -10.06 -9.70 4.70
C MET A 118 -9.67 -10.68 5.80
N LEU A 119 -8.37 -10.73 6.15
CA LEU A 119 -7.92 -11.59 7.24
C LEU A 119 -8.49 -11.15 8.60
N SER A 120 -8.72 -9.84 8.80
CA SER A 120 -9.36 -9.32 10.02
C SER A 120 -10.82 -9.76 10.16
N THR A 121 -11.53 -9.95 9.05
CA THR A 121 -12.90 -10.51 9.05
C THR A 121 -12.88 -11.99 9.42
N PHE A 122 -11.92 -12.74 8.86
CA PHE A 122 -11.83 -14.20 9.11
C PHE A 122 -11.22 -14.54 10.48
N PHE A 123 -10.28 -13.70 10.97
CA PHE A 123 -9.54 -13.91 12.20
C PHE A 123 -9.60 -12.68 13.11
N PRO A 124 -10.77 -12.35 13.69
CA PRO A 124 -10.97 -11.07 14.40
C PRO A 124 -10.09 -10.90 15.64
N ILE A 125 -9.68 -11.99 16.30
CA ILE A 125 -8.84 -11.95 17.50
C ILE A 125 -7.49 -11.28 17.23
N ILE A 126 -6.91 -11.50 16.05
CA ILE A 126 -5.59 -10.96 15.64
C ILE A 126 -5.67 -9.84 14.62
N LYS A 127 -6.84 -9.22 14.44
CA LYS A 127 -7.07 -8.13 13.49
C LYS A 127 -6.05 -6.97 13.62
N THR A 128 -5.70 -6.63 14.86
CA THR A 128 -4.74 -5.54 15.13
C THR A 128 -3.36 -5.85 14.53
N VAL A 129 -2.93 -7.10 14.54
CA VAL A 129 -1.66 -7.54 13.93
C VAL A 129 -1.70 -7.31 12.42
N PHE A 130 -2.79 -7.71 11.75
CA PHE A 130 -2.92 -7.53 10.29
C PHE A 130 -2.95 -6.07 9.89
N LEU A 131 -3.73 -5.23 10.59
CA LEU A 131 -3.82 -3.80 10.31
C LEU A 131 -2.49 -3.08 10.58
N THR A 132 -1.79 -3.44 11.66
CA THR A 132 -0.45 -2.90 11.95
C THR A 132 0.55 -3.29 10.86
N ALA A 133 0.53 -4.54 10.39
CA ALA A 133 1.39 -4.98 9.29
C ALA A 133 1.11 -4.16 8.01
N ALA A 134 -0.14 -3.92 7.65
CA ALA A 134 -0.49 -3.09 6.50
C ALA A 134 0.02 -1.65 6.65
N LEU A 135 -0.11 -1.04 7.83
CA LEU A 135 0.41 0.29 8.12
C LEU A 135 1.94 0.33 7.97
N LEU A 136 2.64 -0.66 8.51
CA LEU A 136 4.10 -0.78 8.39
C LEU A 136 4.55 -0.95 6.94
N VAL A 137 3.80 -1.70 6.12
CA VAL A 137 4.03 -1.74 4.67
C VAL A 137 3.90 -0.35 4.06
N GLY A 138 2.85 0.42 4.39
CA GLY A 138 2.69 1.80 3.91
C GLY A 138 3.88 2.69 4.28
N ILE A 139 4.32 2.65 5.54
CA ILE A 139 5.48 3.40 6.04
C ILE A 139 6.75 2.97 5.28
N SER A 140 6.94 1.67 5.06
CA SER A 140 8.10 1.16 4.31
C SER A 140 8.19 1.73 2.89
N ARG A 141 7.06 1.98 2.21
CA ARG A 141 7.06 2.57 0.85
C ARG A 141 7.57 4.00 0.82
N ILE A 142 7.26 4.77 1.86
CA ILE A 142 7.74 6.15 2.02
C ILE A 142 9.23 6.12 2.37
N TYR A 143 9.61 5.30 3.35
CA TYR A 143 11.00 5.14 3.78
C TYR A 143 11.93 4.71 2.63
N LEU A 144 11.51 3.74 1.81
CA LEU A 144 12.27 3.25 0.65
C LEU A 144 12.33 4.26 -0.52
N GLY A 145 11.70 5.43 -0.39
CA GLY A 145 11.81 6.53 -1.34
C GLY A 145 10.95 6.41 -2.58
N VAL A 146 10.01 5.48 -2.63
CA VAL A 146 9.27 5.14 -3.86
C VAL A 146 7.85 5.72 -3.93
N HIS A 147 7.29 6.19 -2.80
CA HIS A 147 5.97 6.77 -2.69
C HIS A 147 5.93 7.95 -1.73
N TYR A 148 5.08 8.93 -2.02
CA TYR A 148 4.71 9.98 -1.08
C TYR A 148 3.68 9.45 -0.05
N PRO A 149 3.53 10.12 1.13
CA PRO A 149 2.48 9.80 2.08
C PRO A 149 1.08 9.76 1.46
N THR A 150 0.71 10.71 0.61
CA THR A 150 -0.59 10.73 -0.07
C THR A 150 -0.78 9.56 -1.05
N ASP A 151 0.29 9.00 -1.64
CA ASP A 151 0.18 7.80 -2.48
C ASP A 151 -0.24 6.58 -1.64
N VAL A 152 0.30 6.49 -0.43
CA VAL A 152 0.00 5.43 0.54
C VAL A 152 -1.43 5.57 1.06
N THR A 153 -1.81 6.76 1.51
CA THR A 153 -3.16 7.02 2.05
C THR A 153 -4.23 6.78 0.99
N LEU A 154 -4.01 7.18 -0.26
CA LEU A 154 -4.96 6.90 -1.34
C LEU A 154 -5.02 5.41 -1.67
N GLY A 155 -3.89 4.68 -1.65
CA GLY A 155 -3.87 3.23 -1.80
C GLY A 155 -4.70 2.53 -0.72
N PHE A 156 -4.59 2.98 0.54
CA PHE A 156 -5.41 2.49 1.65
C PHE A 156 -6.88 2.86 1.48
N ALA A 157 -7.20 4.11 1.12
CA ALA A 157 -8.58 4.55 0.93
C ALA A 157 -9.31 3.73 -0.14
N ILE A 158 -8.65 3.46 -1.28
CA ILE A 158 -9.22 2.63 -2.35
C ILE A 158 -9.51 1.22 -1.84
N SER A 159 -8.55 0.57 -1.18
CA SER A 159 -8.74 -0.79 -0.68
C SER A 159 -9.81 -0.88 0.39
N PHE A 160 -9.90 0.11 1.26
CA PHE A 160 -10.97 0.21 2.26
C PHE A 160 -12.34 0.41 1.61
N SER A 161 -12.44 1.28 0.59
CA SER A 161 -13.70 1.53 -0.13
C SER A 161 -14.18 0.28 -0.88
N VAL A 162 -13.26 -0.44 -1.54
CA VAL A 162 -13.59 -1.70 -2.23
C VAL A 162 -14.07 -2.75 -1.23
N PHE A 163 -13.36 -2.91 -0.12
CA PHE A 163 -13.75 -3.82 0.96
C PHE A 163 -15.16 -3.51 1.47
N LYS A 164 -15.47 -2.24 1.76
CA LYS A 164 -16.79 -1.81 2.21
C LYS A 164 -17.88 -2.01 1.15
N ALA A 165 -17.56 -1.84 -0.12
CA ALA A 165 -18.50 -2.11 -1.20
C ALA A 165 -18.85 -3.61 -1.30
N LEU A 166 -17.87 -4.50 -1.10
CA LEU A 166 -18.10 -5.95 -1.06
C LEU A 166 -18.90 -6.37 0.19
N GLU A 167 -18.61 -5.76 1.35
CA GLU A 167 -19.38 -5.99 2.57
C GLU A 167 -20.85 -5.57 2.38
N TYR A 168 -21.10 -4.39 1.81
CA TYR A 168 -22.45 -3.90 1.54
C TYR A 168 -23.20 -4.76 0.53
N ALA A 169 -22.51 -5.30 -0.47
CA ALA A 169 -23.10 -6.21 -1.48
C ALA A 169 -23.40 -7.62 -0.93
N ALA A 170 -23.24 -7.85 0.39
CA ALA A 170 -23.45 -9.13 1.07
C ALA A 170 -22.56 -10.28 0.57
N PHE A 171 -21.37 -9.96 0.06
CA PHE A 171 -20.35 -10.97 -0.25
C PHE A 171 -19.52 -11.38 0.97
N LEU A 172 -19.55 -10.58 2.05
CA LEU A 172 -18.79 -10.78 3.29
C LEU A 172 -19.68 -11.06 4.48
#